data_604cbaecde5edf30ce3dd8d28773df03
#
_entry.id   604cbaecde5edf30ce3dd8d28773df03
#
_cell.length_a   1.000
_cell.length_b   1.000
_cell.length_c   1.000
_cell.angle_alpha   90.00
_cell.angle_beta   90.00
_cell.angle_gamma   90.00
#
_symmetry.space_group_name_H-M   'P 1'
#
loop_
_entity.id
_entity.type
_entity.pdbx_description
1 polymer ?
#
loop_
_entity_poly.entity_id
_entity_poly.type
_entity_poly.pdbx_seq_one_letter_code
_entity_poly.pdbx_strand_id
1 'polypeptide(L)'
;MKFKGTIVLLFFMMTKVVCAQLEEQDPLKRISFGLNVGMNFPSLIIEEVPNLSPIQKNNPGFRFGILMDYKASNHLHFSPKAELSFNRSSVQIPISTTSSNFSSDNIFPVSLELMTHAIINAGKGSLRPYILIGPNYRVAVKDRNAPSSVFSNRNDLAIDLGIGLEKVFKHFKIAPEIRYSRGLYNVNQNPTLKSVKYNNICVVFNFRG
;
A
#
# COMPACT_ATOMS: atom_id res chain seq x y z
N MET A 1 24.67 -20.54 13.64
CA MET A 1 24.68 -19.48 14.68
C MET A 1 25.18 -18.11 14.16
N LYS A 2 24.75 -17.66 12.94
CA LYS A 2 25.18 -16.38 12.32
C LYS A 2 24.06 -15.33 12.17
N PHE A 3 22.83 -15.63 12.63
CA PHE A 3 21.68 -14.75 12.44
C PHE A 3 21.52 -13.63 13.47
N LYS A 4 22.13 -13.77 14.65
CA LYS A 4 22.01 -12.77 15.75
C LYS A 4 22.76 -11.45 15.46
N GLY A 5 23.86 -11.50 14.72
CA GLY A 5 24.64 -10.30 14.38
C GLY A 5 23.97 -9.38 13.38
N THR A 6 23.22 -9.94 12.41
CA THR A 6 22.58 -9.17 11.35
C THR A 6 21.38 -8.36 11.88
N ILE A 7 20.63 -8.92 12.84
CA ILE A 7 19.50 -8.23 13.48
C ILE A 7 19.97 -7.05 14.32
N VAL A 8 21.08 -7.22 15.06
CA VAL A 8 21.67 -6.15 15.88
C VAL A 8 22.22 -5.03 14.99
N LEU A 9 22.83 -5.36 13.86
CA LEU A 9 23.34 -4.37 12.89
C LEU A 9 22.18 -3.58 12.24
N LEU A 10 21.08 -4.26 11.93
CA LEU A 10 19.87 -3.61 11.36
C LEU A 10 19.23 -2.67 12.39
N PHE A 11 19.17 -3.10 13.67
CA PHE A 11 18.64 -2.27 14.76
C PHE A 11 19.54 -1.05 15.03
N PHE A 12 20.88 -1.22 14.95
CA PHE A 12 21.82 -0.11 15.10
C PHE A 12 21.80 0.87 13.92
N MET A 13 21.55 0.39 12.69
CA MET A 13 21.30 1.27 11.52
C MET A 13 20.00 2.04 11.67
N MET A 14 18.92 1.40 12.15
CA MET A 14 17.66 2.11 12.42
C MET A 14 17.78 3.19 13.48
N THR A 15 18.56 2.97 14.56
CA THR A 15 18.78 4.00 15.57
C THR A 15 19.56 5.20 15.05
N LYS A 16 20.52 4.99 14.14
CA LYS A 16 21.24 6.09 13.48
C LYS A 16 20.34 6.91 12.56
N VAL A 17 19.41 6.25 11.83
CA VAL A 17 18.42 6.94 10.99
C VAL A 17 17.46 7.78 11.84
N VAL A 18 17.01 7.24 12.99
CA VAL A 18 16.15 7.98 13.93
C VAL A 18 16.89 9.16 14.59
N CYS A 19 18.16 8.99 14.98
CA CYS A 19 18.97 10.08 15.54
C CYS A 19 19.30 11.17 14.51
N ALA A 20 19.51 10.80 13.23
CA ALA A 20 19.76 11.79 12.18
C ALA A 20 18.50 12.65 11.85
N GLN A 21 17.33 12.19 12.27
CA GLN A 21 16.07 12.94 12.11
C GLN A 21 15.81 13.96 13.23
N LEU A 22 16.63 13.97 14.29
CA LEU A 22 16.52 14.91 15.40
C LEU A 22 17.30 16.22 15.17
N GLU A 23 18.00 16.34 14.04
CA GLU A 23 18.62 17.59 13.64
C GLU A 23 17.55 18.65 13.31
N GLU A 24 17.74 19.85 13.82
CA GLU A 24 16.86 21.01 13.67
C GLU A 24 16.42 21.18 12.20
N GLN A 25 15.12 20.99 11.95
CA GLN A 25 14.59 21.07 10.59
C GLN A 25 14.66 22.52 10.10
N ASP A 26 15.66 22.81 9.29
CA ASP A 26 15.68 24.01 8.47
C ASP A 26 14.40 24.00 7.59
N PRO A 27 13.53 25.02 7.69
CA PRO A 27 12.33 25.11 6.86
C PRO A 27 12.61 25.12 5.36
N LEU A 28 13.89 25.24 4.97
CA LEU A 28 14.37 25.16 3.59
C LEU A 28 14.77 23.74 3.16
N LYS A 29 14.78 22.76 4.04
CA LYS A 29 15.06 21.37 3.64
C LYS A 29 13.98 20.89 2.64
N ARG A 30 14.39 20.70 1.40
CA ARG A 30 13.50 20.27 0.31
C ARG A 30 13.14 18.79 0.36
N ILE A 31 13.93 17.99 1.08
CA ILE A 31 13.77 16.54 1.17
C ILE A 31 13.63 16.16 2.64
N SER A 32 12.63 15.38 2.95
CA SER A 32 12.47 14.72 4.25
C SER A 32 12.14 13.24 4.06
N PHE A 33 12.51 12.44 5.04
CA PHE A 33 12.24 11.00 5.05
C PHE A 33 11.26 10.67 6.17
N GLY A 34 10.59 9.53 6.01
CA GLY A 34 9.62 9.13 6.99
C GLY A 34 9.25 7.65 6.90
N LEU A 35 8.38 7.28 7.81
CA LEU A 35 7.78 5.95 7.90
C LEU A 35 6.28 6.09 7.82
N ASN A 36 5.62 5.03 7.40
CA ASN A 36 4.18 4.95 7.48
C ASN A 36 3.72 3.59 8.01
N VAL A 37 2.54 3.61 8.60
CA VAL A 37 1.83 2.43 9.07
C VAL A 37 0.34 2.63 8.84
N GLY A 38 -0.38 1.57 8.50
CA GLY A 38 -1.80 1.71 8.22
C GLY A 38 -2.55 0.39 8.12
N MET A 39 -3.83 0.52 7.82
CA MET A 39 -4.75 -0.57 7.57
C MET A 39 -5.21 -0.58 6.12
N ASN A 40 -5.49 -1.78 5.62
CA ASN A 40 -5.99 -2.04 4.28
C ASN A 40 -7.39 -2.61 4.34
N PHE A 41 -8.23 -2.18 3.42
CA PHE A 41 -9.57 -2.72 3.19
C PHE A 41 -9.67 -3.08 1.70
N PRO A 42 -9.16 -4.26 1.32
CA PRO A 42 -9.14 -4.69 -0.08
C PRO A 42 -10.56 -4.98 -0.57
N SER A 43 -10.78 -4.76 -1.86
CA SER A 43 -12.02 -5.07 -2.56
C SER A 43 -11.71 -5.54 -3.98
N LEU A 44 -12.39 -6.56 -4.44
CA LEU A 44 -12.24 -7.11 -5.77
C LEU A 44 -13.43 -6.73 -6.63
N ILE A 45 -13.18 -6.29 -7.85
CA ILE A 45 -14.20 -6.14 -8.89
C ILE A 45 -14.04 -7.33 -9.83
N ILE A 46 -15.02 -8.22 -9.82
CA ILE A 46 -15.04 -9.43 -10.64
C ILE A 46 -16.09 -9.25 -11.73
N GLU A 47 -15.70 -9.37 -12.98
CA GLU A 47 -16.62 -9.53 -14.09
C GLU A 47 -17.01 -11.00 -14.19
N GLU A 48 -18.29 -11.28 -13.93
CA GLU A 48 -18.83 -12.63 -13.87
C GLU A 48 -19.00 -13.21 -15.29
N VAL A 49 -18.82 -14.54 -15.37
CA VAL A 49 -19.27 -15.32 -16.51
C VAL A 49 -20.67 -15.87 -16.19
N PRO A 50 -21.61 -15.93 -17.15
CA PRO A 50 -22.93 -16.50 -16.90
C PRO A 50 -22.85 -17.86 -16.23
N ASN A 51 -23.67 -18.07 -15.18
CA ASN A 51 -23.77 -19.30 -14.37
C ASN A 51 -22.64 -19.52 -13.33
N LEU A 52 -21.78 -18.54 -13.05
CA LEU A 52 -20.78 -18.62 -12.01
C LEU A 52 -20.93 -17.45 -11.03
N SER A 53 -21.18 -17.74 -9.75
CA SER A 53 -21.25 -16.70 -8.71
C SER A 53 -20.08 -16.85 -7.75
N PRO A 54 -18.95 -16.18 -8.02
CA PRO A 54 -17.79 -16.24 -7.16
C PRO A 54 -18.07 -15.55 -5.82
N ILE A 55 -17.67 -16.18 -4.71
CA ILE A 55 -17.80 -15.61 -3.38
C ILE A 55 -16.52 -14.87 -3.04
N GLN A 56 -16.64 -13.58 -2.72
CA GLN A 56 -15.52 -12.76 -2.25
C GLN A 56 -15.46 -12.78 -0.73
N LYS A 57 -14.25 -12.98 -0.20
CA LYS A 57 -13.95 -12.77 1.23
C LYS A 57 -12.86 -11.70 1.34
N ASN A 58 -13.27 -10.53 1.79
CA ASN A 58 -12.39 -9.39 2.00
C ASN A 58 -12.29 -9.10 3.49
N ASN A 59 -11.09 -9.25 4.06
CA ASN A 59 -10.82 -8.94 5.45
C ASN A 59 -9.80 -7.80 5.54
N PRO A 60 -9.84 -6.98 6.60
CA PRO A 60 -8.85 -5.96 6.83
C PRO A 60 -7.44 -6.56 6.90
N GLY A 61 -6.50 -5.83 6.34
CA GLY A 61 -5.07 -6.10 6.39
C GLY A 61 -4.33 -4.94 7.03
N PHE A 62 -3.01 -5.01 7.01
CA PHE A 62 -2.15 -3.93 7.49
C PHE A 62 -1.02 -3.66 6.51
N ARG A 63 -0.43 -2.47 6.62
CA ARG A 63 0.71 -2.03 5.81
C ARG A 63 1.69 -1.22 6.62
N PHE A 64 2.92 -1.24 6.20
CA PHE A 64 3.95 -0.35 6.70
C PHE A 64 4.97 -0.09 5.59
N GLY A 65 5.68 1.03 5.69
CA GLY A 65 6.64 1.38 4.67
C GLY A 65 7.50 2.57 5.02
N ILE A 66 8.30 2.94 4.04
CA ILE A 66 9.15 4.11 4.05
C ILE A 66 8.64 5.12 3.04
N LEU A 67 8.88 6.38 3.30
CA LEU A 67 8.53 7.45 2.38
C LEU A 67 9.65 8.50 2.33
N MET A 68 9.74 9.15 1.20
CA MET A 68 10.48 10.38 1.01
C MET A 68 9.46 11.46 0.62
N ASP A 69 9.71 12.69 1.03
CA ASP A 69 8.89 13.84 0.67
C ASP A 69 9.78 14.91 0.05
N TYR A 70 9.56 15.23 -1.21
CA TYR A 70 10.28 16.28 -1.93
C TYR A 70 9.38 17.49 -2.11
N LYS A 71 9.73 18.59 -1.46
CA LYS A 71 9.03 19.87 -1.56
C LYS A 71 9.39 20.56 -2.87
N ALA A 72 8.53 20.47 -3.88
CA ALA A 72 8.70 21.17 -5.14
C ALA A 72 8.33 22.65 -5.02
N SER A 73 7.24 22.97 -4.27
CA SER A 73 6.80 24.32 -3.95
C SER A 73 6.15 24.37 -2.57
N ASN A 74 5.65 25.54 -2.17
CA ASN A 74 4.94 25.70 -0.89
C ASN A 74 3.64 24.90 -0.83
N HIS A 75 3.07 24.54 -1.97
CA HIS A 75 1.79 23.84 -2.07
C HIS A 75 1.90 22.46 -2.73
N LEU A 76 3.01 22.18 -3.43
CA LEU A 76 3.18 20.94 -4.19
C LEU A 76 4.38 20.16 -3.65
N HIS A 77 4.14 18.89 -3.29
CA HIS A 77 5.14 17.93 -2.87
C HIS A 77 5.04 16.67 -3.72
N PHE A 78 6.17 16.00 -3.93
CA PHE A 78 6.21 14.65 -4.49
C PHE A 78 6.67 13.68 -3.42
N SER A 79 5.88 12.65 -3.19
CA SER A 79 6.13 11.66 -2.13
C SER A 79 6.25 10.25 -2.71
N PRO A 80 7.47 9.84 -3.13
CA PRO A 80 7.74 8.43 -3.39
C PRO A 80 7.67 7.64 -2.09
N LYS A 81 7.04 6.45 -2.17
CA LYS A 81 6.82 5.56 -1.05
C LYS A 81 7.08 4.11 -1.49
N ALA A 82 7.59 3.31 -0.56
CA ALA A 82 7.68 1.87 -0.70
C ALA A 82 7.01 1.22 0.51
N GLU A 83 5.94 0.48 0.27
CA GLU A 83 5.11 -0.10 1.33
C GLU A 83 5.00 -1.62 1.17
N LEU A 84 5.13 -2.36 2.27
CA LEU A 84 4.72 -3.75 2.37
C LEU A 84 3.28 -3.81 2.85
N SER A 85 2.43 -4.46 2.06
CA SER A 85 1.00 -4.58 2.31
C SER A 85 0.65 -6.05 2.54
N PHE A 86 0.01 -6.33 3.65
CA PHE A 86 -0.50 -7.65 4.04
C PHE A 86 -2.02 -7.63 3.91
N ASN A 87 -2.52 -8.33 2.91
CA ASN A 87 -3.93 -8.30 2.56
C ASN A 87 -4.55 -9.67 2.81
N ARG A 88 -5.84 -9.69 3.16
CA ARG A 88 -6.61 -10.91 3.35
C ARG A 88 -7.83 -10.89 2.43
N SER A 89 -7.55 -10.94 1.11
CA SER A 89 -8.58 -10.98 0.09
C SER A 89 -8.49 -12.30 -0.66
N SER A 90 -9.60 -13.02 -0.73
CA SER A 90 -9.69 -14.28 -1.46
C SER A 90 -10.96 -14.35 -2.31
N VAL A 91 -10.85 -15.07 -3.41
CA VAL A 91 -11.97 -15.45 -4.27
C VAL A 91 -12.21 -16.94 -4.11
N GLN A 92 -13.43 -17.32 -3.84
CA GLN A 92 -13.87 -18.70 -3.82
C GLN A 92 -14.72 -18.98 -5.06
N ILE A 93 -14.28 -19.91 -5.88
CA ILE A 93 -14.98 -20.33 -7.10
C ILE A 93 -15.55 -21.74 -6.88
N PRO A 94 -16.84 -21.97 -7.07
CA PRO A 94 -17.41 -23.30 -6.99
C PRO A 94 -16.80 -24.17 -8.12
N ILE A 95 -16.28 -25.35 -7.76
CA ILE A 95 -15.67 -26.29 -8.72
C ILE A 95 -16.74 -27.02 -9.54
N SER A 96 -17.94 -27.15 -8.99
CA SER A 96 -19.08 -27.77 -9.65
C SER A 96 -20.40 -27.22 -9.10
N THR A 97 -21.41 -27.16 -9.93
CA THR A 97 -22.76 -26.72 -9.55
C THR A 97 -23.44 -27.66 -8.55
N THR A 98 -22.90 -28.87 -8.35
CA THR A 98 -23.50 -29.91 -7.50
C THR A 98 -22.69 -30.23 -6.25
N SER A 99 -21.47 -29.73 -6.12
CA SER A 99 -20.61 -30.02 -4.94
C SER A 99 -20.29 -28.74 -4.15
N SER A 100 -20.29 -28.87 -2.83
CA SER A 100 -19.85 -27.81 -1.89
C SER A 100 -18.34 -27.59 -1.87
N ASN A 101 -17.61 -28.05 -2.88
CA ASN A 101 -16.18 -27.85 -3.00
C ASN A 101 -15.87 -26.54 -3.69
N PHE A 102 -15.13 -25.66 -2.99
CA PHE A 102 -14.67 -24.38 -3.50
C PHE A 102 -13.15 -24.39 -3.71
N SER A 103 -12.70 -23.89 -4.84
CA SER A 103 -11.31 -23.48 -4.99
C SER A 103 -11.17 -22.07 -4.41
N SER A 104 -10.27 -21.88 -3.46
CA SER A 104 -10.01 -20.58 -2.83
C SER A 104 -8.63 -20.09 -3.23
N ASP A 105 -8.55 -18.90 -3.78
CA ASP A 105 -7.28 -18.25 -4.11
C ASP A 105 -7.15 -16.89 -3.44
N ASN A 106 -5.97 -16.61 -2.89
CA ASN A 106 -5.64 -15.36 -2.25
C ASN A 106 -5.02 -14.40 -3.28
N ILE A 107 -5.62 -13.22 -3.43
CA ILE A 107 -5.14 -12.20 -4.35
C ILE A 107 -4.29 -11.20 -3.58
N PHE A 108 -3.01 -11.07 -3.96
CA PHE A 108 -2.00 -10.21 -3.32
C PHE A 108 -1.93 -10.38 -1.78
N PRO A 109 -1.74 -11.61 -1.24
CA PRO A 109 -1.70 -11.81 0.21
C PRO A 109 -0.60 -10.99 0.87
N VAL A 110 0.56 -10.88 0.23
CA VAL A 110 1.64 -9.97 0.57
C VAL A 110 2.09 -9.28 -0.71
N SER A 111 2.11 -7.95 -0.71
CA SER A 111 2.57 -7.17 -1.85
C SER A 111 3.56 -6.09 -1.44
N LEU A 112 4.54 -5.86 -2.31
CA LEU A 112 5.36 -4.66 -2.31
C LEU A 112 4.69 -3.64 -3.22
N GLU A 113 4.38 -2.47 -2.67
CA GLU A 113 3.77 -1.36 -3.39
C GLU A 113 4.77 -0.22 -3.52
N LEU A 114 5.10 0.15 -4.76
CA LEU A 114 5.98 1.26 -5.11
C LEU A 114 5.12 2.36 -5.72
N MET A 115 5.07 3.51 -5.09
CA MET A 115 4.20 4.59 -5.51
C MET A 115 4.88 5.96 -5.44
N THR A 116 4.38 6.89 -6.22
CA THR A 116 4.80 8.30 -6.13
C THR A 116 3.56 9.16 -6.17
N HIS A 117 3.31 9.90 -5.09
CA HIS A 117 2.16 10.79 -4.98
C HIS A 117 2.54 12.23 -5.21
N ALA A 118 1.79 12.94 -6.05
CA ALA A 118 1.72 14.38 -6.04
C ALA A 118 0.75 14.80 -4.94
N ILE A 119 1.23 15.57 -3.98
CA ILE A 119 0.49 16.04 -2.81
C ILE A 119 0.30 17.55 -2.93
N ILE A 120 -0.95 18.00 -2.92
CA ILE A 120 -1.31 19.40 -2.97
C ILE A 120 -1.85 19.82 -1.62
N ASN A 121 -1.11 20.67 -0.92
CA ASN A 121 -1.46 21.18 0.41
C ASN A 121 -2.31 22.45 0.29
N ALA A 122 -3.41 22.51 1.03
CA ALA A 122 -4.19 23.70 1.23
C ALA A 122 -3.82 24.34 2.57
N GLY A 123 -3.24 25.54 2.54
CA GLY A 123 -2.96 26.34 3.74
C GLY A 123 -1.50 26.44 4.15
N LYS A 124 -1.21 27.42 5.03
CA LYS A 124 0.13 27.81 5.51
C LYS A 124 0.31 27.57 7.02
N GLY A 125 -0.70 27.05 7.72
CA GLY A 125 -0.67 26.85 9.18
C GLY A 125 0.05 25.59 9.63
N SER A 126 0.00 25.31 10.92
CA SER A 126 0.50 24.04 11.51
C SER A 126 -0.38 22.83 11.20
N LEU A 127 -1.59 23.05 10.73
CA LEU A 127 -2.54 22.03 10.30
C LEU A 127 -2.85 22.27 8.82
N ARG A 128 -2.52 21.31 7.96
CA ARG A 128 -2.59 21.44 6.49
C ARG A 128 -3.36 20.29 5.89
N PRO A 129 -4.62 20.50 5.50
CA PRO A 129 -5.30 19.50 4.68
C PRO A 129 -4.63 19.40 3.31
N TYR A 130 -4.64 18.19 2.74
CA TYR A 130 -4.09 17.93 1.44
C TYR A 130 -4.89 16.90 0.66
N ILE A 131 -4.74 16.96 -0.64
CA ILE A 131 -5.17 15.91 -1.56
C ILE A 131 -3.93 15.27 -2.19
N LEU A 132 -4.05 14.01 -2.57
CA LEU A 132 -2.98 13.30 -3.27
C LEU A 132 -3.53 12.53 -4.47
N ILE A 133 -2.67 12.40 -5.46
CA ILE A 133 -2.88 11.57 -6.63
C ILE A 133 -1.54 11.00 -7.09
N GLY A 134 -1.53 9.76 -7.59
CA GLY A 134 -0.33 9.22 -8.21
C GLY A 134 -0.44 7.76 -8.60
N PRO A 135 0.54 7.28 -9.40
CA PRO A 135 0.66 5.89 -9.75
C PRO A 135 1.13 5.03 -8.58
N ASN A 136 0.66 3.79 -8.54
CA ASN A 136 1.04 2.76 -7.59
C ASN A 136 1.30 1.46 -8.34
N TYR A 137 2.54 1.00 -8.33
CA TYR A 137 2.93 -0.28 -8.89
C TYR A 137 3.02 -1.32 -7.79
N ARG A 138 2.21 -2.36 -7.93
CA ARG A 138 2.06 -3.43 -6.93
C ARG A 138 2.66 -4.72 -7.44
N VAL A 139 3.52 -5.35 -6.63
CA VAL A 139 4.16 -6.63 -6.93
C VAL A 139 3.82 -7.62 -5.83
N ALA A 140 3.22 -8.75 -6.18
CA ALA A 140 2.99 -9.84 -5.24
C ALA A 140 4.32 -10.45 -4.79
N VAL A 141 4.55 -10.52 -3.49
CA VAL A 141 5.68 -11.25 -2.91
C VAL A 141 5.30 -12.72 -2.88
N LYS A 142 6.06 -13.56 -3.60
CA LYS A 142 5.77 -15.00 -3.71
C LYS A 142 6.01 -15.69 -2.37
N ASP A 143 4.99 -16.31 -1.82
CA ASP A 143 5.17 -17.33 -0.79
C ASP A 143 5.76 -18.59 -1.44
N ARG A 144 6.93 -19.02 -0.97
CA ARG A 144 7.62 -20.22 -1.50
C ARG A 144 6.86 -21.50 -1.27
N ASN A 145 5.96 -21.54 -0.30
CA ASN A 145 5.23 -22.72 0.14
C ASN A 145 3.77 -22.75 -0.35
N ALA A 146 3.27 -21.67 -0.94
CA ALA A 146 1.96 -21.69 -1.56
C ALA A 146 2.07 -22.41 -2.92
N PRO A 147 1.19 -23.34 -3.26
CA PRO A 147 1.02 -23.78 -4.62
C PRO A 147 0.84 -22.50 -5.46
N SER A 148 1.65 -22.36 -6.52
CA SER A 148 1.60 -21.18 -7.38
C SER A 148 0.13 -20.86 -7.64
N SER A 149 -0.34 -19.70 -7.18
CA SER A 149 -1.70 -19.26 -7.50
C SER A 149 -1.76 -19.14 -9.03
N VAL A 150 -2.33 -20.16 -9.64
CA VAL A 150 -2.46 -20.28 -11.10
C VAL A 150 -3.39 -19.20 -11.64
N PHE A 151 -4.00 -18.41 -10.73
CA PHE A 151 -5.16 -17.60 -11.03
C PHE A 151 -4.96 -16.09 -10.91
N SER A 152 -3.79 -15.58 -10.48
CA SER A 152 -3.57 -14.14 -10.42
C SER A 152 -2.21 -13.69 -10.98
N ASN A 153 -2.22 -12.60 -11.71
CA ASN A 153 -0.99 -11.92 -12.16
C ASN A 153 -0.20 -11.42 -10.94
N ARG A 154 1.12 -11.45 -11.05
CA ARG A 154 2.02 -11.02 -9.98
C ARG A 154 2.11 -9.50 -9.83
N ASN A 155 1.75 -8.79 -10.88
CA ASN A 155 1.94 -7.34 -10.96
C ASN A 155 0.60 -6.67 -11.27
N ASP A 156 0.39 -5.52 -10.68
CA ASP A 156 -0.74 -4.65 -10.95
C ASP A 156 -0.25 -3.20 -10.98
N LEU A 157 -0.85 -2.41 -11.82
CA LEU A 157 -0.72 -0.96 -11.83
C LEU A 157 -2.03 -0.36 -11.34
N ALA A 158 -1.94 0.53 -10.37
CA ALA A 158 -3.08 1.23 -9.82
C ALA A 158 -2.88 2.74 -9.89
N ILE A 159 -3.98 3.47 -9.77
CA ILE A 159 -3.97 4.91 -9.50
C ILE A 159 -4.50 5.11 -8.09
N ASP A 160 -3.74 5.86 -7.31
CA ASP A 160 -4.09 6.25 -5.96
C ASP A 160 -4.70 7.66 -5.96
N LEU A 161 -5.79 7.81 -5.23
CA LEU A 161 -6.42 9.09 -4.91
C LEU A 161 -6.62 9.14 -3.39
N GLY A 162 -6.35 10.27 -2.77
CA GLY A 162 -6.53 10.35 -1.33
C GLY A 162 -6.63 11.77 -0.80
N ILE A 163 -7.01 11.83 0.46
CA ILE A 163 -7.07 13.05 1.26
C ILE A 163 -6.34 12.80 2.58
N GLY A 164 -5.74 13.84 3.11
CA GLY A 164 -5.06 13.74 4.39
C GLY A 164 -4.98 15.08 5.10
N LEU A 165 -4.47 15.01 6.32
CA LEU A 165 -4.34 16.17 7.18
C LEU A 165 -2.94 16.15 7.81
N GLU A 166 -2.04 17.02 7.34
CA GLU A 166 -0.69 17.13 7.91
C GLU A 166 -0.71 18.05 9.13
N LYS A 167 -0.24 17.56 10.26
CA LYS A 167 0.07 18.34 11.46
C LYS A 167 1.57 18.49 11.60
N VAL A 168 2.03 19.73 11.61
CA VAL A 168 3.45 20.07 11.78
C VAL A 168 3.73 20.36 13.24
N PHE A 169 4.67 19.60 13.81
CA PHE A 169 5.26 19.80 15.13
C PHE A 169 6.66 20.41 14.98
N LYS A 170 7.30 20.74 16.09
CA LYS A 170 8.63 21.38 16.08
C LYS A 170 9.71 20.51 15.40
N HIS A 171 9.66 19.18 15.61
CA HIS A 171 10.70 18.24 15.15
C HIS A 171 10.20 17.15 14.20
N PHE A 172 8.91 17.03 13.98
CA PHE A 172 8.32 15.99 13.15
C PHE A 172 6.95 16.42 12.62
N LYS A 173 6.45 15.66 11.66
CA LYS A 173 5.11 15.84 11.10
C LYS A 173 4.36 14.53 11.17
N ILE A 174 3.08 14.60 11.47
CA ILE A 174 2.16 13.46 11.38
C ILE A 174 1.10 13.79 10.35
N ALA A 175 0.80 12.84 9.47
CA ALA A 175 -0.20 13.02 8.45
C ALA A 175 -1.08 11.77 8.32
N PRO A 176 -2.22 11.71 9.04
CA PRO A 176 -3.27 10.75 8.74
C PRO A 176 -3.79 10.98 7.31
N GLU A 177 -3.99 9.88 6.59
CA GLU A 177 -4.33 9.84 5.17
C GLU A 177 -5.35 8.73 4.93
N ILE A 178 -6.40 9.04 4.17
CA ILE A 178 -7.31 8.04 3.59
C ILE A 178 -7.03 8.02 2.10
N ARG A 179 -6.72 6.83 1.57
CA ARG A 179 -6.32 6.63 0.18
C ARG A 179 -7.15 5.51 -0.44
N TYR A 180 -7.66 5.76 -1.64
CA TYR A 180 -8.28 4.79 -2.51
C TYR A 180 -7.32 4.45 -3.65
N SER A 181 -7.01 3.16 -3.80
CA SER A 181 -6.14 2.62 -4.84
C SER A 181 -6.99 1.81 -5.80
N ARG A 182 -7.10 2.26 -7.05
CA ARG A 182 -7.86 1.58 -8.12
C ARG A 182 -6.92 0.81 -9.03
N GLY A 183 -7.00 -0.52 -9.01
CA GLY A 183 -6.29 -1.38 -9.94
C GLY A 183 -6.77 -1.18 -11.38
N LEU A 184 -5.82 -1.05 -12.30
CA LEU A 184 -6.09 -0.82 -13.72
C LEU A 184 -6.02 -2.11 -14.53
N TYR A 185 -5.12 -3.02 -14.13
CA TYR A 185 -4.91 -4.26 -14.87
C TYR A 185 -5.90 -5.35 -14.43
N ASN A 186 -6.20 -6.22 -15.38
CA ASN A 186 -6.84 -7.48 -15.08
C ASN A 186 -5.80 -8.41 -14.47
N VAL A 187 -5.94 -8.69 -13.16
CA VAL A 187 -5.04 -9.59 -12.43
C VAL A 187 -5.45 -11.06 -12.53
N ASN A 188 -6.51 -11.34 -13.26
CA ASN A 188 -7.04 -12.68 -13.45
C ASN A 188 -6.20 -13.50 -14.45
N GLN A 189 -5.87 -14.73 -14.09
CA GLN A 189 -5.32 -15.77 -14.97
C GLN A 189 -6.22 -17.01 -15.05
N ASN A 190 -7.35 -17.00 -14.33
CA ASN A 190 -8.30 -18.10 -14.37
C ASN A 190 -9.18 -18.00 -15.61
N PRO A 191 -9.20 -19.01 -16.51
CA PRO A 191 -10.02 -18.98 -17.73
C PRO A 191 -11.53 -18.95 -17.46
N THR A 192 -11.97 -19.29 -16.25
CA THR A 192 -13.39 -19.29 -15.87
C THR A 192 -13.92 -17.90 -15.47
N LEU A 193 -13.05 -16.92 -15.29
CA LEU A 193 -13.41 -15.54 -14.97
C LEU A 193 -12.97 -14.63 -16.12
N LYS A 194 -13.77 -13.62 -16.45
CA LYS A 194 -13.47 -12.69 -17.53
C LYS A 194 -12.44 -11.64 -17.09
N SER A 195 -12.65 -11.03 -15.93
CA SER A 195 -11.77 -9.99 -15.41
C SER A 195 -11.85 -9.92 -13.90
N VAL A 196 -10.71 -9.71 -13.25
CA VAL A 196 -10.62 -9.41 -11.81
C VAL A 196 -9.72 -8.18 -11.66
N LYS A 197 -10.25 -7.12 -11.03
CA LYS A 197 -9.48 -5.92 -10.68
C LYS A 197 -9.39 -5.80 -9.16
N TYR A 198 -8.20 -5.42 -8.68
CA TYR A 198 -7.93 -5.28 -7.26
C TYR A 198 -7.95 -3.81 -6.85
N ASN A 199 -8.90 -3.45 -5.99
CA ASN A 199 -8.99 -2.13 -5.38
C ASN A 199 -8.67 -2.21 -3.89
N ASN A 200 -8.25 -1.08 -3.31
CA ASN A 200 -7.94 -1.03 -1.89
C ASN A 200 -8.28 0.36 -1.31
N ILE A 201 -8.95 0.38 -0.17
CA ILE A 201 -9.06 1.57 0.66
C ILE A 201 -8.05 1.43 1.79
N CYS A 202 -7.27 2.48 2.04
CA CYS A 202 -6.23 2.47 3.06
C CYS A 202 -6.42 3.64 4.01
N VAL A 203 -6.22 3.37 5.30
CA VAL A 203 -6.07 4.40 6.33
C VAL A 203 -4.62 4.34 6.80
N VAL A 204 -3.86 5.39 6.56
CA VAL A 204 -2.41 5.40 6.75
C VAL A 204 -2.00 6.58 7.63
N PHE A 205 -1.10 6.36 8.55
CA PHE A 205 -0.43 7.39 9.32
C PHE A 205 1.00 7.54 8.81
N ASN A 206 1.30 8.71 8.26
CA ASN A 206 2.64 9.06 7.79
C ASN A 206 3.35 9.86 8.87
N PHE A 207 4.58 9.46 9.20
CA PHE A 207 5.48 10.13 10.14
C PHE A 207 6.68 10.61 9.35
N ARG A 208 6.96 11.91 9.40
CA ARG A 208 8.06 12.54 8.66
C ARG A 208 8.95 13.33 9.61
N GLY A 209 10.28 13.21 9.44
CA GLY A 209 11.29 13.95 10.19
C GLY A 209 12.04 14.96 9.35
#